data_b4367b3310581426f50b12473ec1e5d0
#
_entry.id   b4367b3310581426f50b12473ec1e5d0
#
_cell.length_a   1.000
_cell.length_b   1.000
_cell.length_c   1.000
_cell.angle_alpha   90.00
_cell.angle_beta   90.00
_cell.angle_gamma   90.00
#
_symmetry.space_group_name_H-M   'P 1'
#
loop_
_entity.id
_entity.type
_entity.pdbx_description
1 polymer ?
#
loop_
_entity_poly.entity_id
_entity_poly.type
_entity_poly.pdbx_seq_one_letter_code
_entity_poly.pdbx_strand_id
1 'polypeptide(L)'
;MLIELAVSLAGIAILIAVSWLLGAMKSVAVTEEAAQDRLAFDEPDFDVGEWFFGADGKGAAAVSADGSETAVVFANGDGLGTRRFRHGSVGVERHGTIIEFRMREPSLRAVRVVATDETTAEQWVLSLAGARL
;
A
#
# COMPACT_ATOMS: atom_id res chain seq x y z
N MET A 1 11.55 13.72 -48.25
CA MET A 1 11.24 12.34 -47.83
C MET A 1 11.91 11.95 -46.52
N LEU A 2 13.20 12.09 -46.36
CA LEU A 2 13.90 11.73 -45.11
C LEU A 2 13.47 12.58 -43.91
N ILE A 3 13.22 13.88 -44.11
CA ILE A 3 12.81 14.81 -43.08
C ILE A 3 11.39 14.47 -42.58
N GLU A 4 10.48 14.13 -43.47
CA GLU A 4 9.12 13.71 -43.14
C GLU A 4 9.10 12.41 -42.34
N LEU A 5 9.94 11.45 -42.71
CA LEU A 5 10.09 10.20 -41.98
C LEU A 5 10.67 10.42 -40.58
N ALA A 6 11.66 11.29 -40.45
CA ALA A 6 12.26 11.65 -39.18
C ALA A 6 11.28 12.35 -38.25
N VAL A 7 10.45 13.26 -38.75
CA VAL A 7 9.40 13.94 -38.01
C VAL A 7 8.33 12.94 -37.54
N SER A 8 7.93 12.00 -38.38
CA SER A 8 6.97 10.96 -38.01
C SER A 8 7.50 10.04 -36.92
N LEU A 9 8.75 9.61 -37.02
CA LEU A 9 9.40 8.77 -35.99
C LEU A 9 9.55 9.51 -34.67
N ALA A 10 9.91 10.79 -34.69
CA ALA A 10 10.02 11.62 -33.50
C ALA A 10 8.63 11.78 -32.83
N GLY A 11 7.58 11.99 -33.60
CA GLY A 11 6.22 12.08 -33.10
C GLY A 11 5.76 10.80 -32.42
N ILE A 12 6.05 9.64 -33.01
CA ILE A 12 5.71 8.33 -32.43
C ILE A 12 6.49 8.10 -31.13
N ALA A 13 7.78 8.43 -31.11
CA ALA A 13 8.62 8.28 -29.92
C ALA A 13 8.12 9.16 -28.76
N ILE A 14 7.68 10.37 -29.04
CA ILE A 14 7.10 11.29 -28.05
C ILE A 14 5.79 10.71 -27.50
N LEU A 15 4.91 10.20 -28.37
CA LEU A 15 3.65 9.57 -27.95
C LEU A 15 3.86 8.35 -27.06
N ILE A 16 4.85 7.52 -27.39
CA ILE A 16 5.19 6.35 -26.58
C ILE A 16 5.74 6.81 -25.22
N ALA A 17 6.61 7.80 -25.19
CA ALA A 17 7.18 8.32 -23.96
C ALA A 17 6.11 8.94 -23.06
N VAL A 18 5.19 9.73 -23.62
CA VAL A 18 4.06 10.32 -22.88
C VAL A 18 3.12 9.23 -22.36
N SER A 19 2.80 8.23 -23.17
CA SER A 19 1.98 7.11 -22.75
C SER A 19 2.62 6.32 -21.61
N TRP A 20 3.91 6.13 -21.67
CA TRP A 20 4.70 5.46 -20.63
C TRP A 20 4.66 6.26 -19.32
N LEU A 21 4.87 7.57 -19.41
CA LEU A 21 4.81 8.47 -18.25
C LEU A 21 3.42 8.49 -17.62
N LEU A 22 2.37 8.58 -18.43
CA LEU A 22 0.98 8.54 -17.95
C LEU A 22 0.63 7.19 -17.34
N GLY A 23 1.13 6.09 -17.90
CA GLY A 23 0.97 4.75 -17.34
C GLY A 23 1.68 4.60 -15.99
N ALA A 24 2.88 5.15 -15.86
CA ALA A 24 3.62 5.17 -14.59
C ALA A 24 2.93 6.05 -13.54
N MET A 25 2.34 7.16 -13.96
CA MET A 25 1.58 8.05 -13.07
C MET A 25 0.22 7.46 -12.65
N LYS A 26 -0.30 6.51 -13.41
CA LYS A 26 -1.54 5.80 -13.07
C LYS A 26 -1.34 4.68 -12.06
N SER A 27 -0.11 4.31 -11.74
CA SER A 27 0.14 3.40 -10.64
C SER A 27 -0.24 4.10 -9.34
N VAL A 28 -1.25 3.56 -8.67
CA VAL A 28 -1.80 4.16 -7.46
C VAL A 28 -0.78 4.03 -6.34
N ALA A 29 -0.23 5.15 -5.90
CA ALA A 29 0.61 5.19 -4.72
C ALA A 29 -0.27 5.30 -3.46
N VAL A 30 0.06 4.54 -2.43
CA VAL A 30 -0.59 4.64 -1.13
C VAL A 30 0.12 5.76 -0.36
N THR A 31 -0.32 7.00 -0.59
CA THR A 31 0.15 8.18 0.14
C THR A 31 -0.60 8.29 1.47
N GLU A 32 -0.09 9.12 2.38
CA GLU A 32 -0.77 9.37 3.65
C GLU A 32 -2.21 9.84 3.45
N GLU A 33 -2.41 10.82 2.58
CA GLU A 33 -3.72 11.38 2.28
C GLU A 33 -4.64 10.34 1.65
N ALA A 34 -4.16 9.61 0.65
CA ALA A 34 -4.95 8.59 -0.04
C ALA A 34 -5.37 7.46 0.90
N ALA A 35 -4.46 7.00 1.77
CA ALA A 35 -4.74 5.96 2.74
C ALA A 35 -5.78 6.41 3.77
N GLN A 36 -5.63 7.62 4.29
CA GLN A 36 -6.57 8.19 5.27
C GLN A 36 -7.95 8.36 4.66
N ASP A 37 -8.04 8.92 3.46
CA ASP A 37 -9.30 9.13 2.75
C ASP A 37 -9.99 7.80 2.43
N ARG A 38 -9.23 6.82 1.97
CA ARG A 38 -9.78 5.50 1.62
C ARG A 38 -10.30 4.77 2.85
N LEU A 39 -9.56 4.79 3.96
CA LEU A 39 -10.00 4.15 5.19
C LEU A 39 -11.24 4.83 5.75
N ALA A 40 -11.30 6.16 5.73
CA ALA A 40 -12.47 6.90 6.18
C ALA A 40 -13.71 6.60 5.32
N PHE A 41 -13.52 6.35 4.04
CA PHE A 41 -14.59 6.01 3.11
C PHE A 41 -15.09 4.59 3.31
N ASP A 42 -14.18 3.61 3.41
CA ASP A 42 -14.53 2.19 3.51
C ASP A 42 -14.95 1.78 4.93
N GLU A 43 -14.32 2.36 5.95
CA GLU A 43 -14.53 2.03 7.36
C GLU A 43 -14.70 3.31 8.18
N PRO A 44 -15.83 4.02 8.03
CA PRO A 44 -16.02 5.31 8.70
C PRO A 44 -16.10 5.20 10.23
N ASP A 45 -16.39 4.03 10.77
CA ASP A 45 -16.43 3.76 12.21
C ASP A 45 -15.07 3.33 12.80
N PHE A 46 -14.04 3.21 11.97
CA PHE A 46 -12.70 2.85 12.44
C PHE A 46 -12.03 4.07 13.06
N ASP A 47 -11.80 4.01 14.36
CA ASP A 47 -11.15 5.07 15.12
C ASP A 47 -9.64 4.83 15.13
N VAL A 48 -8.90 5.60 14.33
CA VAL A 48 -7.47 5.42 14.13
C VAL A 48 -6.67 5.93 15.32
N GLY A 49 -5.82 5.07 15.89
CA GLY A 49 -4.85 5.45 16.90
C GLY A 49 -3.49 5.83 16.30
N GLU A 50 -2.97 5.01 15.40
CA GLU A 50 -1.66 5.22 14.79
C GLU A 50 -1.63 4.70 13.37
N TRP A 51 -0.91 5.42 12.49
CA TRP A 51 -0.68 5.03 11.11
C TRP A 51 0.75 4.56 10.88
N PHE A 52 0.91 3.59 10.00
CA PHE A 52 2.19 3.06 9.54
C PHE A 52 2.20 3.07 8.01
N PHE A 53 2.94 4.00 7.40
CA PHE A 53 2.98 4.15 5.95
C PHE A 53 4.17 3.40 5.37
N GLY A 54 3.89 2.55 4.37
CA GLY A 54 4.93 1.79 3.70
C GLY A 54 5.93 2.68 2.95
N ALA A 55 7.21 2.37 3.08
CA ALA A 55 8.28 3.13 2.44
C ALA A 55 8.25 3.01 0.91
N ASP A 56 7.68 1.93 0.37
CA ASP A 56 7.55 1.70 -1.07
C ASP A 56 6.30 2.36 -1.69
N GLY A 57 5.43 2.95 -0.86
CA GLY A 57 4.20 3.57 -1.33
C GLY A 57 3.14 2.59 -1.83
N LYS A 58 3.25 1.31 -1.51
CA LYS A 58 2.31 0.26 -1.96
C LYS A 58 1.34 -0.22 -0.90
N GLY A 59 1.58 0.11 0.35
CA GLY A 59 0.73 -0.30 1.45
C GLY A 59 0.88 0.59 2.66
N ALA A 60 -0.16 0.63 3.48
CA ALA A 60 -0.17 1.31 4.76
C ALA A 60 -1.03 0.51 5.74
N ALA A 61 -0.77 0.67 7.01
CA ALA A 61 -1.55 0.03 8.06
C ALA A 61 -1.92 1.04 9.13
N ALA A 62 -3.05 0.83 9.79
CA ALA A 62 -3.51 1.64 10.90
C ALA A 62 -3.94 0.75 12.05
N VAL A 63 -3.57 1.11 13.26
CA VAL A 63 -4.03 0.44 14.48
C VAL A 63 -5.13 1.30 15.09
N SER A 64 -6.21 0.66 15.56
CA SER A 64 -7.31 1.37 16.21
C SER A 64 -6.85 2.03 17.51
N ALA A 65 -7.58 3.07 17.93
CA ALA A 65 -7.26 3.82 19.13
C ALA A 65 -7.26 2.95 20.38
N ASP A 66 -8.11 1.92 20.42
CA ASP A 66 -8.17 0.96 21.54
C ASP A 66 -7.15 -0.19 21.41
N GLY A 67 -6.42 -0.25 20.30
CA GLY A 67 -5.39 -1.28 20.05
C GLY A 67 -5.93 -2.66 19.71
N SER A 68 -7.21 -2.82 19.45
CA SER A 68 -7.84 -4.15 19.24
C SER A 68 -7.90 -4.57 17.77
N GLU A 69 -7.84 -3.63 16.85
CA GLU A 69 -8.03 -3.88 15.42
C GLU A 69 -6.93 -3.21 14.59
N THR A 70 -6.67 -3.79 13.43
CA THR A 70 -5.78 -3.24 12.43
C THR A 70 -6.52 -3.13 11.10
N ALA A 71 -6.31 -2.03 10.39
CA ALA A 71 -6.77 -1.87 9.02
C ALA A 71 -5.56 -1.72 8.12
N VAL A 72 -5.62 -2.30 6.92
CA VAL A 72 -4.57 -2.16 5.91
C VAL A 72 -5.19 -1.56 4.66
N VAL A 73 -4.47 -0.61 4.05
CA VAL A 73 -4.81 0.00 2.77
C VAL A 73 -3.68 -0.34 1.81
N PHE A 74 -4.01 -0.90 0.66
CA PHE A 74 -3.01 -1.40 -0.28
C PHE A 74 -3.41 -1.08 -1.71
N ALA A 75 -2.41 -1.04 -2.59
CA ALA A 75 -2.64 -0.87 -4.01
C ALA A 75 -3.21 -2.17 -4.60
N ASN A 76 -4.36 -2.07 -5.29
CA ASN A 76 -5.04 -3.19 -5.92
C ASN A 76 -5.39 -2.80 -7.36
N GLY A 77 -4.56 -3.23 -8.31
CA GLY A 77 -4.71 -2.80 -9.69
C GLY A 77 -4.50 -1.29 -9.84
N ASP A 78 -5.49 -0.59 -10.36
CA ASP A 78 -5.51 0.86 -10.54
C ASP A 78 -6.22 1.61 -9.39
N GLY A 79 -6.61 0.90 -8.34
CA GLY A 79 -7.30 1.44 -7.17
C GLY A 79 -6.65 1.05 -5.85
N LEU A 80 -7.33 1.40 -4.77
CA LEU A 80 -6.93 1.01 -3.42
C LEU A 80 -7.92 0.00 -2.85
N GLY A 81 -7.40 -0.97 -2.11
CA GLY A 81 -8.19 -1.90 -1.33
C GLY A 81 -8.00 -1.67 0.16
N THR A 82 -9.00 -2.02 0.95
CA THR A 82 -8.96 -1.89 2.41
C THR A 82 -9.40 -3.20 3.04
N ARG A 83 -8.70 -3.62 4.10
CA ARG A 83 -9.10 -4.76 4.93
C ARG A 83 -8.97 -4.38 6.39
N ARG A 84 -9.92 -4.79 7.20
CA ARG A 84 -9.97 -4.57 8.63
C ARG A 84 -10.07 -5.91 9.35
N PHE A 85 -9.29 -6.09 10.39
CA PHE A 85 -9.27 -7.35 11.15
C PHE A 85 -8.90 -7.10 12.60
N ARG A 86 -9.35 -7.99 13.46
CA ARG A 86 -8.95 -7.97 14.87
C ARG A 86 -7.57 -8.59 15.03
N HIS A 87 -6.82 -8.11 16.01
CA HIS A 87 -5.53 -8.68 16.34
C HIS A 87 -5.69 -10.19 16.68
N GLY A 88 -4.80 -11.00 16.12
CA GLY A 88 -4.83 -12.45 16.27
C GLY A 88 -5.68 -13.21 15.27
N SER A 89 -6.51 -12.52 14.46
CA SER A 89 -7.35 -13.17 13.42
C SER A 89 -6.60 -13.39 12.10
N VAL A 90 -5.49 -12.68 11.90
CA VAL A 90 -4.66 -12.73 10.70
C VAL A 90 -3.21 -12.96 11.11
N GLY A 91 -2.50 -13.81 10.38
CA GLY A 91 -1.07 -14.01 10.61
C GLY A 91 -0.27 -12.81 10.18
N VAL A 92 0.62 -12.33 11.04
CA VAL A 92 1.52 -11.22 10.76
C VAL A 92 2.96 -11.73 10.90
N GLU A 93 3.74 -11.58 9.85
CA GLU A 93 5.13 -12.02 9.82
C GLU A 93 6.04 -10.88 9.37
N ARG A 94 7.26 -10.88 9.89
CA ARG A 94 8.29 -9.94 9.46
C ARG A 94 9.39 -10.69 8.71
N HIS A 95 9.73 -10.17 7.52
CA HIS A 95 10.81 -10.64 6.68
C HIS A 95 11.72 -9.46 6.36
N GLY A 96 12.78 -9.24 7.14
CA GLY A 96 13.64 -8.06 6.99
C GLY A 96 12.87 -6.77 7.29
N THR A 97 12.69 -5.92 6.29
CA THR A 97 11.91 -4.67 6.38
C THR A 97 10.45 -4.85 6.01
N ILE A 98 10.04 -6.03 5.55
CA ILE A 98 8.70 -6.30 5.06
C ILE A 98 7.84 -6.89 6.18
N ILE A 99 6.68 -6.28 6.41
CA ILE A 99 5.65 -6.83 7.30
C ILE A 99 4.57 -7.41 6.41
N GLU A 100 4.34 -8.71 6.53
CA GLU A 100 3.37 -9.45 5.74
C GLU A 100 2.16 -9.84 6.58
N PHE A 101 0.98 -9.42 6.13
CA PHE A 101 -0.31 -9.81 6.69
C PHE A 101 -0.86 -10.95 5.85
N ARG A 102 -0.97 -12.14 6.41
CA ARG A 102 -1.52 -13.30 5.70
C ARG A 102 -3.02 -13.30 5.79
N MET A 103 -3.66 -12.98 4.67
CA MET A 103 -5.11 -12.99 4.55
C MET A 103 -5.62 -14.39 4.23
N ARG A 104 -6.81 -14.72 4.73
CA ARG A 104 -7.47 -16.00 4.44
C ARG A 104 -8.45 -15.91 3.28
N GLU A 105 -8.18 -15.02 2.34
CA GLU A 105 -9.05 -14.79 1.18
C GLU A 105 -8.45 -15.46 -0.06
N PRO A 106 -9.26 -16.15 -0.89
CA PRO A 106 -8.76 -16.77 -2.13
C PRO A 106 -8.18 -15.76 -3.12
N SER A 107 -8.75 -14.55 -3.18
CA SER A 107 -8.32 -13.49 -4.10
C SER A 107 -7.21 -12.61 -3.55
N LEU A 108 -6.96 -12.65 -2.23
CA LEU A 108 -5.97 -11.82 -1.55
C LEU A 108 -5.26 -12.66 -0.49
N ARG A 109 -4.09 -13.17 -0.83
CA ARG A 109 -3.33 -14.04 0.08
C ARG A 109 -2.52 -13.30 1.12
N ALA A 110 -1.97 -12.15 0.73
CA ALA A 110 -1.12 -11.36 1.60
C ALA A 110 -1.16 -9.89 1.24
N VAL A 111 -1.02 -9.04 2.26
CA VAL A 111 -0.76 -7.61 2.12
C VAL A 111 0.58 -7.32 2.76
N ARG A 112 1.42 -6.54 2.09
CA ARG A 112 2.75 -6.20 2.56
C ARG A 112 2.88 -4.72 2.82
N VAL A 113 3.49 -4.38 3.95
CA VAL A 113 3.87 -3.01 4.30
C VAL A 113 5.37 -3.01 4.56
N VAL A 114 6.09 -2.15 3.87
CA VAL A 114 7.55 -2.10 3.93
C VAL A 114 7.98 -0.95 4.83
N ALA A 115 8.74 -1.27 5.87
CA ALA A 115 9.34 -0.27 6.75
C ALA A 115 10.64 0.28 6.14
N THR A 116 11.14 1.40 6.67
CA THR A 116 12.38 2.03 6.18
C THR A 116 13.63 1.25 6.54
N ASP A 117 13.60 0.54 7.68
CA ASP A 117 14.71 -0.30 8.13
C ASP A 117 14.18 -1.45 9.00
N GLU A 118 15.07 -2.38 9.37
CA GLU A 118 14.69 -3.56 10.15
C GLU A 118 14.22 -3.22 11.56
N THR A 119 14.85 -2.24 12.20
CA THR A 119 14.48 -1.81 13.56
C THR A 119 13.08 -1.24 13.58
N THR A 120 12.74 -0.40 12.57
CA THR A 120 11.39 0.14 12.40
C THR A 120 10.40 -1.00 12.13
N ALA A 121 10.76 -1.97 11.29
CA ALA A 121 9.91 -3.12 11.00
C ALA A 121 9.62 -3.95 12.25
N GLU A 122 10.60 -4.15 13.10
CA GLU A 122 10.42 -4.85 14.38
C GLU A 122 9.44 -4.13 15.30
N GLN A 123 9.57 -2.80 15.41
CA GLN A 123 8.64 -1.98 16.18
C GLN A 123 7.22 -2.03 15.61
N TRP A 124 7.07 -1.92 14.30
CA TRP A 124 5.77 -1.95 13.64
C TRP A 124 5.08 -3.30 13.81
N VAL A 125 5.81 -4.41 13.67
CA VAL A 125 5.20 -5.73 13.78
C VAL A 125 4.62 -5.98 15.18
N LEU A 126 5.26 -5.47 16.22
CA LEU A 126 4.75 -5.58 17.59
C LEU A 126 3.42 -4.84 17.75
N SER A 127 3.32 -3.63 17.19
CA SER A 127 2.10 -2.85 17.25
C SER A 127 0.99 -3.45 16.38
N LEU A 128 1.33 -3.87 15.15
CA LEU A 128 0.36 -4.36 14.16
C LEU A 128 -0.13 -5.77 14.47
N ALA A 129 0.70 -6.60 15.05
CA ALA A 129 0.32 -7.95 15.46
C ALA A 129 -0.46 -7.97 16.78
N GLY A 130 -0.50 -6.86 17.50
CA GLY A 130 -1.08 -6.84 18.84
C GLY A 130 -0.30 -7.67 19.82
N ALA A 131 0.98 -7.93 19.55
CA ALA A 131 1.83 -8.69 20.45
C ALA A 131 2.04 -7.88 21.74
N ARG A 132 1.52 -8.40 22.82
CA ARG A 132 1.76 -7.85 24.15
C ARG A 132 2.82 -8.71 24.79
N LEU A 133 3.90 -8.07 25.09
CA LEU A 133 4.96 -8.70 25.90
C LEU A 133 4.52 -8.78 27.36
#